data_9542f3baf527962a989249734469cd68
#
_entry.id   9542f3baf527962a989249734469cd68
#
_cell.length_a   1.000
_cell.length_b   1.000
_cell.length_c   1.000
_cell.angle_alpha   90.00
_cell.angle_beta   90.00
_cell.angle_gamma   90.00
#
_symmetry.space_group_name_H-M   'P 1'
#
loop_
_entity.id
_entity.type
_entity.pdbx_description
1 polymer ?
#
loop_
_entity_poly.entity_id
_entity_poly.type
_entity_poly.pdbx_seq_one_letter_code
_entity_poly.pdbx_strand_id
1 'polypeptide(L)'
;MSVINVPEVEVEMRPASPNARTLRATVVQASTVFYDTPATVDKAERLIAEGAAYGSQLLVFPEGFIGGYPRGSNFGAVVGNRSFKGREEFRKYYASAIDVPGPEVERIAAAAAKYKVHVIMGVIERAGFTLYCTALFFDSQGRFLGKHRKMMPTALERVIWGFGDGSTLPVYDTTIGRLGALICWENRMPLLRTALYAKDFGEIVRAKFDFDVVGHYARPDVLKLTVNDHPLNPVTFSSGTAALEKKDSENV
;
A
#
# COMPACT_ATOMS: atom_id res chain seq x y z
N MET A 1 -25.72 -14.20 13.28
CA MET A 1 -25.72 -12.90 12.56
C MET A 1 -25.40 -11.83 13.59
N SER A 2 -24.15 -11.40 13.69
CA SER A 2 -23.77 -10.28 14.54
C SER A 2 -23.93 -8.99 13.73
N VAL A 3 -24.90 -8.21 14.07
CA VAL A 3 -25.08 -6.84 13.56
C VAL A 3 -23.90 -6.03 14.07
N ILE A 4 -22.99 -5.64 13.18
CA ILE A 4 -21.93 -4.69 13.52
C ILE A 4 -22.62 -3.34 13.63
N ASN A 5 -22.81 -2.88 14.87
CA ASN A 5 -23.29 -1.54 15.16
C ASN A 5 -22.13 -0.58 14.87
N VAL A 6 -22.11 0.01 13.69
CA VAL A 6 -21.18 1.10 13.36
C VAL A 6 -21.76 2.35 13.99
N PRO A 7 -21.09 3.00 14.97
CA PRO A 7 -21.58 4.27 15.47
C PRO A 7 -21.55 5.28 14.31
N GLU A 8 -22.70 5.81 13.95
CA GLU A 8 -22.79 7.01 13.10
C GLU A 8 -22.16 8.16 13.88
N VAL A 9 -20.94 8.49 13.54
CA VAL A 9 -20.32 9.74 13.98
C VAL A 9 -20.79 10.79 12.99
N GLU A 10 -21.86 11.50 13.32
CA GLU A 10 -22.20 12.75 12.65
C GLU A 10 -21.09 13.76 12.92
N VAL A 11 -20.17 13.87 11.98
CA VAL A 11 -19.26 15.01 11.94
C VAL A 11 -20.03 16.14 11.30
N GLU A 12 -20.41 17.13 12.11
CA GLU A 12 -20.98 18.38 11.63
C GLU A 12 -20.01 19.03 10.64
N MET A 13 -20.20 18.73 9.36
CA MET A 13 -19.39 19.33 8.30
C MET A 13 -19.92 20.75 8.05
N ARG A 14 -19.07 21.74 8.23
CA ARG A 14 -19.37 23.10 7.74
C ARG A 14 -19.77 23.01 6.27
N PRO A 15 -20.80 23.76 5.83
CA PRO A 15 -21.24 23.69 4.46
C PRO A 15 -20.05 23.94 3.53
N ALA A 16 -19.81 22.97 2.65
CA ALA A 16 -18.79 23.08 1.62
C ALA A 16 -19.12 24.29 0.72
N SER A 17 -18.10 24.96 0.19
CA SER A 17 -18.31 25.97 -0.86
C SER A 17 -19.27 25.41 -1.92
N PRO A 18 -20.17 26.21 -2.51
CA PRO A 18 -21.14 25.76 -3.50
C PRO A 18 -20.56 24.96 -4.67
N ASN A 19 -19.26 25.07 -4.91
CA ASN A 19 -18.52 24.36 -5.95
C ASN A 19 -17.62 23.24 -5.44
N ALA A 20 -17.66 22.91 -4.13
CA ALA A 20 -16.84 21.84 -3.57
C ALA A 20 -17.39 20.48 -3.98
N ARG A 21 -16.56 19.64 -4.62
CA ARG A 21 -16.89 18.25 -4.87
C ARG A 21 -16.82 17.48 -3.57
N THR A 22 -17.93 16.84 -3.19
CA THR A 22 -17.97 15.96 -2.02
C THR A 22 -17.58 14.55 -2.44
N LEU A 23 -16.57 13.98 -1.77
CA LEU A 23 -16.18 12.59 -1.90
C LEU A 23 -16.70 11.81 -0.68
N ARG A 24 -17.47 10.75 -0.93
CA ARG A 24 -17.82 9.78 0.11
C ARG A 24 -16.78 8.65 0.11
N ALA A 25 -16.07 8.50 1.21
CA ALA A 25 -15.08 7.44 1.39
C ALA A 25 -15.45 6.57 2.59
N THR A 26 -15.17 5.26 2.47
CA THR A 26 -15.29 4.29 3.57
C THR A 26 -13.90 3.83 3.99
N VAL A 27 -13.61 3.93 5.28
CA VAL A 27 -12.47 3.28 5.91
C VAL A 27 -12.93 1.93 6.44
N VAL A 28 -12.35 0.86 5.93
CA VAL A 28 -12.67 -0.51 6.33
C VAL A 28 -11.90 -0.84 7.61
N GLN A 29 -12.62 -1.15 8.68
CA GLN A 29 -12.04 -1.66 9.91
C GLN A 29 -12.44 -3.13 10.09
N ALA A 30 -11.63 -4.02 9.57
CA ALA A 30 -11.90 -5.46 9.60
C ALA A 30 -10.59 -6.26 9.78
N SER A 31 -10.70 -7.44 10.41
CA SER A 31 -9.57 -8.36 10.51
C SER A 31 -9.38 -9.17 9.23
N THR A 32 -8.15 -9.56 8.96
CA THR A 32 -7.84 -10.63 7.98
C THR A 32 -8.40 -11.97 8.44
N VAL A 33 -8.49 -12.94 7.53
CA VAL A 33 -8.54 -14.37 7.87
C VAL A 33 -7.10 -14.88 7.82
N PHE A 34 -6.47 -14.99 8.98
CA PHE A 34 -5.03 -15.19 9.07
C PHE A 34 -4.63 -16.56 8.48
N TYR A 35 -3.61 -16.60 7.64
CA TYR A 35 -3.11 -17.75 6.88
C TYR A 35 -4.11 -18.31 5.84
N ASP A 36 -5.22 -17.61 5.57
CA ASP A 36 -6.21 -18.01 4.56
C ASP A 36 -6.45 -16.83 3.61
N THR A 37 -5.61 -16.73 2.60
CA THR A 37 -5.69 -15.67 1.58
C THR A 37 -6.97 -15.75 0.76
N PRO A 38 -7.43 -16.93 0.28
CA PRO A 38 -8.71 -17.03 -0.42
C PRO A 38 -9.88 -16.49 0.38
N ALA A 39 -10.03 -16.91 1.64
CA ALA A 39 -11.12 -16.45 2.51
C ALA A 39 -11.02 -14.95 2.83
N THR A 40 -9.78 -14.40 2.90
CA THR A 40 -9.57 -12.96 3.08
C THR A 40 -10.00 -12.18 1.84
N VAL A 41 -9.69 -12.66 0.64
CA VAL A 41 -10.11 -12.03 -0.62
C VAL A 41 -11.62 -12.08 -0.78
N ASP A 42 -12.27 -13.22 -0.48
CA ASP A 42 -13.73 -13.34 -0.45
C ASP A 42 -14.37 -12.32 0.51
N LYS A 43 -13.72 -12.11 1.66
CA LYS A 43 -14.14 -11.08 2.63
C LYS A 43 -13.95 -9.68 2.09
N ALA A 44 -12.83 -9.40 1.41
CA ALA A 44 -12.58 -8.11 0.78
C ALA A 44 -13.66 -7.77 -0.25
N GLU A 45 -14.02 -8.71 -1.13
CA GLU A 45 -15.05 -8.52 -2.14
C GLU A 45 -16.42 -8.19 -1.51
N ARG A 46 -16.79 -8.86 -0.42
CA ARG A 46 -18.03 -8.54 0.32
C ARG A 46 -18.00 -7.14 0.92
N LEU A 47 -16.89 -6.76 1.55
CA LEU A 47 -16.73 -5.42 2.15
C LEU A 47 -16.72 -4.31 1.09
N ILE A 48 -16.16 -4.59 -0.11
CA ILE A 48 -16.24 -3.67 -1.25
C ILE A 48 -17.72 -3.48 -1.67
N ALA A 49 -18.48 -4.58 -1.76
CA ALA A 49 -19.89 -4.53 -2.10
C ALA A 49 -20.71 -3.73 -1.06
N GLU A 50 -20.46 -3.98 0.22
CA GLU A 50 -21.12 -3.26 1.33
C GLU A 50 -20.81 -1.76 1.28
N GLY A 51 -19.52 -1.38 1.16
CA GLY A 51 -19.12 0.01 1.07
C GLY A 51 -19.73 0.73 -0.15
N ALA A 52 -19.80 0.04 -1.29
CA ALA A 52 -20.47 0.57 -2.47
C ALA A 52 -21.97 0.79 -2.25
N ALA A 53 -22.65 -0.12 -1.52
CA ALA A 53 -24.05 0.02 -1.18
C ALA A 53 -24.33 1.25 -0.29
N TYR A 54 -23.36 1.71 0.50
CA TYR A 54 -23.43 2.99 1.22
C TYR A 54 -23.14 4.21 0.33
N GLY A 55 -22.95 4.03 -0.97
CA GLY A 55 -22.64 5.09 -1.92
C GLY A 55 -21.20 5.59 -1.85
N SER A 56 -20.29 4.81 -1.31
CA SER A 56 -18.89 5.17 -1.25
C SER A 56 -18.24 5.14 -2.64
N GLN A 57 -17.42 6.13 -2.91
CA GLN A 57 -16.64 6.26 -4.15
C GLN A 57 -15.20 5.76 -3.98
N LEU A 58 -14.74 5.71 -2.73
CA LEU A 58 -13.42 5.22 -2.33
C LEU A 58 -13.55 4.31 -1.10
N LEU A 59 -12.91 3.15 -1.15
CA LEU A 59 -12.72 2.28 0.01
C LEU A 59 -11.24 2.14 0.33
N VAL A 60 -10.91 2.27 1.61
CA VAL A 60 -9.54 2.14 2.11
C VAL A 60 -9.47 0.98 3.11
N PHE A 61 -8.68 -0.02 2.79
CA PHE A 61 -8.48 -1.21 3.61
C PHE A 61 -7.27 -1.07 4.53
N PRO A 62 -7.23 -1.83 5.65
CA PRO A 62 -6.13 -1.80 6.60
C PRO A 62 -4.79 -2.22 5.99
N GLU A 63 -3.70 -1.77 6.63
CA GLU A 63 -2.35 -2.28 6.40
C GLU A 63 -2.31 -3.81 6.49
N GLY A 64 -1.72 -4.47 5.48
CA GLY A 64 -1.55 -5.92 5.46
C GLY A 64 -2.86 -6.71 5.54
N PHE A 65 -3.98 -6.19 5.04
CA PHE A 65 -5.27 -6.88 5.11
C PHE A 65 -5.24 -8.22 4.40
N ILE A 66 -4.73 -8.27 3.16
CA ILE A 66 -4.48 -9.55 2.47
C ILE A 66 -3.08 -10.03 2.83
N GLY A 67 -2.95 -11.25 3.31
CA GLY A 67 -1.72 -11.86 3.83
C GLY A 67 -1.56 -11.74 5.35
N GLY A 68 -2.18 -10.74 5.97
CA GLY A 68 -2.25 -10.55 7.42
C GLY A 68 -1.11 -9.73 8.02
N TYR A 69 -1.43 -8.82 8.93
CA TYR A 69 -0.43 -8.15 9.77
C TYR A 69 -0.01 -9.13 10.89
N PRO A 70 1.29 -9.47 11.02
CA PRO A 70 1.75 -10.56 11.91
C PRO A 70 1.86 -10.11 13.37
N ARG A 71 0.78 -9.60 13.92
CA ARG A 71 0.73 -9.05 15.28
C ARG A 71 1.08 -10.10 16.33
N GLY A 72 2.10 -9.81 17.14
CA GLY A 72 2.56 -10.70 18.20
C GLY A 72 3.46 -11.84 17.72
N SER A 73 3.66 -12.02 16.41
CA SER A 73 4.58 -13.01 15.87
C SER A 73 6.01 -12.48 15.86
N ASN A 74 6.96 -13.33 16.23
CA ASN A 74 8.40 -13.08 16.08
C ASN A 74 9.09 -14.12 15.19
N PHE A 75 8.35 -15.12 14.71
CA PHE A 75 8.83 -16.22 13.87
C PHE A 75 10.07 -16.93 14.45
N GLY A 76 10.15 -16.98 15.80
CA GLY A 76 11.29 -17.55 16.51
C GLY A 76 12.61 -16.83 16.25
N ALA A 77 12.58 -15.58 15.82
CA ALA A 77 13.76 -14.81 15.53
C ALA A 77 14.44 -14.35 16.83
N VAL A 78 15.67 -14.83 17.04
CA VAL A 78 16.57 -14.43 18.11
C VAL A 78 17.93 -14.16 17.51
N VAL A 79 18.67 -13.17 18.02
CA VAL A 79 20.03 -12.88 17.50
C VAL A 79 20.89 -14.15 17.57
N GLY A 80 21.42 -14.57 16.43
CA GLY A 80 22.26 -15.76 16.30
C GLY A 80 21.50 -17.11 16.23
N ASN A 81 20.18 -17.12 16.34
CA ASN A 81 19.40 -18.36 16.31
C ASN A 81 18.05 -18.23 15.58
N ARG A 82 17.53 -19.36 15.12
CA ARG A 82 16.21 -19.53 14.52
C ARG A 82 15.64 -20.87 14.97
N SER A 83 14.43 -20.88 15.56
CA SER A 83 13.76 -22.12 15.94
C SER A 83 13.11 -22.79 14.72
N PHE A 84 12.99 -24.12 14.75
CA PHE A 84 12.26 -24.86 13.71
C PHE A 84 10.79 -24.41 13.63
N LYS A 85 10.13 -24.25 14.77
CA LYS A 85 8.76 -23.76 14.86
C LYS A 85 8.60 -22.37 14.21
N GLY A 86 9.53 -21.46 14.47
CA GLY A 86 9.50 -20.12 13.89
C GLY A 86 9.69 -20.12 12.38
N ARG A 87 10.53 -21.03 11.85
CA ARG A 87 10.68 -21.20 10.39
C ARG A 87 9.40 -21.70 9.74
N GLU A 88 8.71 -22.66 10.38
CA GLU A 88 7.45 -23.18 9.87
C GLU A 88 6.33 -22.12 9.93
N GLU A 89 6.29 -21.32 10.99
CA GLU A 89 5.37 -20.20 11.10
C GLU A 89 5.64 -19.16 10.00
N PHE A 90 6.90 -18.81 9.75
CA PHE A 90 7.27 -17.91 8.66
C PHE A 90 6.92 -18.49 7.29
N ARG A 91 7.11 -19.81 7.08
CA ARG A 91 6.72 -20.48 5.83
C ARG A 91 5.23 -20.31 5.55
N LYS A 92 4.37 -20.47 6.56
CA LYS A 92 2.91 -20.26 6.43
C LYS A 92 2.60 -18.80 6.11
N TYR A 93 3.27 -17.88 6.78
CA TYR A 93 3.12 -16.45 6.53
C TYR A 93 3.55 -16.07 5.11
N TYR A 94 4.70 -16.57 4.66
CA TYR A 94 5.18 -16.37 3.31
C TYR A 94 4.21 -16.94 2.26
N ALA A 95 3.61 -18.10 2.54
CA ALA A 95 2.64 -18.73 1.65
C ALA A 95 1.31 -17.94 1.57
N SER A 96 0.95 -17.18 2.61
CA SER A 96 -0.26 -16.34 2.62
C SER A 96 -0.06 -14.97 1.95
N ALA A 97 1.18 -14.59 1.61
CA ALA A 97 1.46 -13.39 0.85
C ALA A 97 1.07 -13.57 -0.63
N ILE A 98 0.78 -12.47 -1.30
CA ILE A 98 0.34 -12.46 -2.70
C ILE A 98 1.43 -11.94 -3.64
N ASP A 99 1.41 -12.39 -4.88
CA ASP A 99 2.22 -11.82 -5.96
C ASP A 99 1.53 -10.58 -6.53
N VAL A 100 2.30 -9.57 -6.93
CA VAL A 100 1.79 -8.32 -7.52
C VAL A 100 2.57 -7.98 -8.79
N PRO A 101 1.94 -8.15 -9.97
CA PRO A 101 0.56 -8.60 -10.23
C PRO A 101 0.34 -10.08 -9.91
N GLY A 102 -0.93 -10.47 -9.71
CA GLY A 102 -1.32 -11.84 -9.39
C GLY A 102 -2.84 -12.02 -9.33
N PRO A 103 -3.34 -13.24 -9.17
CA PRO A 103 -4.78 -13.54 -9.24
C PRO A 103 -5.61 -12.81 -8.19
N GLU A 104 -5.08 -12.57 -7.01
CA GLU A 104 -5.76 -11.80 -5.96
C GLU A 104 -5.92 -10.33 -6.38
N VAL A 105 -4.91 -9.76 -7.05
CA VAL A 105 -4.96 -8.40 -7.59
C VAL A 105 -6.06 -8.30 -8.65
N GLU A 106 -6.17 -9.29 -9.54
CA GLU A 106 -7.21 -9.35 -10.56
C GLU A 106 -8.61 -9.45 -9.95
N ARG A 107 -8.78 -10.22 -8.88
CA ARG A 107 -10.07 -10.33 -8.17
C ARG A 107 -10.49 -9.00 -7.55
N ILE A 108 -9.60 -8.29 -6.89
CA ILE A 108 -9.89 -6.96 -6.32
C ILE A 108 -10.19 -5.95 -7.43
N ALA A 109 -9.45 -5.99 -8.53
CA ALA A 109 -9.70 -5.18 -9.70
C ALA A 109 -11.11 -5.42 -10.28
N ALA A 110 -11.50 -6.68 -10.41
CA ALA A 110 -12.84 -7.06 -10.88
C ALA A 110 -13.95 -6.57 -9.91
N ALA A 111 -13.72 -6.66 -8.60
CA ALA A 111 -14.66 -6.14 -7.59
C ALA A 111 -14.77 -4.61 -7.69
N ALA A 112 -13.66 -3.88 -7.83
CA ALA A 112 -13.67 -2.44 -8.02
C ALA A 112 -14.47 -2.02 -9.26
N ALA A 113 -14.27 -2.70 -10.39
CA ALA A 113 -15.03 -2.49 -11.63
C ALA A 113 -16.52 -2.77 -11.45
N LYS A 114 -16.86 -3.92 -10.86
CA LYS A 114 -18.23 -4.36 -10.65
C LYS A 114 -19.05 -3.35 -9.86
N TYR A 115 -18.46 -2.82 -8.79
CA TYR A 115 -19.13 -1.89 -7.89
C TYR A 115 -18.81 -0.42 -8.18
N LYS A 116 -18.00 -0.14 -9.22
CA LYS A 116 -17.62 1.22 -9.67
C LYS A 116 -17.02 2.09 -8.56
N VAL A 117 -16.15 1.51 -7.77
CA VAL A 117 -15.48 2.17 -6.65
C VAL A 117 -13.97 2.16 -6.79
N HIS A 118 -13.31 3.19 -6.28
CA HIS A 118 -11.86 3.17 -6.13
C HIS A 118 -11.50 2.38 -4.86
N VAL A 119 -10.42 1.63 -4.90
CA VAL A 119 -9.97 0.82 -3.76
C VAL A 119 -8.49 1.06 -3.48
N ILE A 120 -8.16 1.30 -2.22
CA ILE A 120 -6.79 1.21 -1.70
C ILE A 120 -6.76 -0.02 -0.79
N MET A 121 -5.96 -1.01 -1.17
CA MET A 121 -5.90 -2.32 -0.50
C MET A 121 -4.53 -2.54 0.13
N GLY A 122 -4.48 -2.72 1.45
CA GLY A 122 -3.25 -3.14 2.13
C GLY A 122 -3.00 -4.64 1.95
N VAL A 123 -1.81 -5.00 1.52
CA VAL A 123 -1.43 -6.40 1.27
C VAL A 123 -0.03 -6.70 1.79
N ILE A 124 0.26 -8.00 1.98
CA ILE A 124 1.62 -8.50 2.07
C ILE A 124 1.99 -9.02 0.68
N GLU A 125 2.86 -8.29 0.03
CA GLU A 125 3.37 -8.61 -1.30
C GLU A 125 4.56 -9.54 -1.19
N ARG A 126 4.59 -10.57 -2.00
CA ARG A 126 5.74 -11.44 -2.22
C ARG A 126 6.44 -11.02 -3.52
N ALA A 127 7.73 -10.71 -3.44
CA ALA A 127 8.54 -10.43 -4.60
C ALA A 127 9.88 -11.15 -4.47
N GLY A 128 10.11 -12.17 -5.29
CA GLY A 128 11.22 -13.09 -5.11
C GLY A 128 11.16 -13.75 -3.72
N PHE A 129 12.20 -13.59 -2.92
CA PHE A 129 12.27 -14.13 -1.56
C PHE A 129 11.99 -13.07 -0.48
N THR A 130 11.55 -11.90 -0.88
CA THR A 130 11.27 -10.78 0.02
C THR A 130 9.77 -10.55 0.15
N LEU A 131 9.32 -10.31 1.38
CA LEU A 131 7.97 -9.84 1.67
C LEU A 131 7.98 -8.32 1.84
N TYR A 132 6.95 -7.65 1.34
CA TYR A 132 6.75 -6.22 1.51
C TYR A 132 5.36 -5.93 2.04
N CYS A 133 5.26 -4.98 2.95
CA CYS A 133 3.99 -4.35 3.29
C CYS A 133 3.65 -3.32 2.19
N THR A 134 2.54 -3.52 1.50
CA THR A 134 2.25 -2.80 0.26
C THR A 134 0.81 -2.30 0.23
N ALA A 135 0.60 -1.09 -0.27
CA ALA A 135 -0.71 -0.55 -0.62
C ALA A 135 -0.91 -0.65 -2.14
N LEU A 136 -2.01 -1.26 -2.57
CA LEU A 136 -2.41 -1.37 -3.97
C LEU A 136 -3.51 -0.37 -4.28
N PHE A 137 -3.50 0.19 -5.49
CA PHE A 137 -4.45 1.20 -5.93
C PHE A 137 -5.24 0.70 -7.13
N PHE A 138 -6.56 0.83 -7.06
CA PHE A 138 -7.49 0.46 -8.13
C PHE A 138 -8.45 1.60 -8.41
N ASP A 139 -8.72 1.84 -9.69
CA ASP A 139 -9.76 2.79 -10.07
C ASP A 139 -11.15 2.11 -10.19
N SER A 140 -12.16 2.94 -10.39
CA SER A 140 -13.55 2.48 -10.51
C SER A 140 -13.86 1.72 -11.82
N GLN A 141 -12.90 1.62 -12.72
CA GLN A 141 -12.99 0.77 -13.92
C GLN A 141 -12.30 -0.58 -13.72
N GLY A 142 -11.73 -0.82 -12.52
CA GLY A 142 -10.99 -2.03 -12.20
C GLY A 142 -9.57 -2.04 -12.76
N ARG A 143 -9.01 -0.90 -13.14
CA ARG A 143 -7.60 -0.86 -13.51
C ARG A 143 -6.75 -0.86 -12.26
N PHE A 144 -5.79 -1.77 -12.21
CA PHE A 144 -4.71 -1.70 -11.24
C PHE A 144 -3.79 -0.54 -11.62
N LEU A 145 -3.82 0.54 -10.83
CA LEU A 145 -3.05 1.75 -11.08
C LEU A 145 -1.58 1.59 -10.69
N GLY A 146 -1.30 0.74 -9.70
CA GLY A 146 0.03 0.46 -9.20
C GLY A 146 0.05 0.31 -7.68
N LYS A 147 1.23 0.47 -7.09
CA LYS A 147 1.46 0.14 -5.68
C LYS A 147 2.40 1.13 -4.99
N HIS A 148 2.32 1.14 -3.65
CA HIS A 148 3.31 1.75 -2.77
C HIS A 148 3.79 0.69 -1.77
N ARG A 149 5.08 0.37 -1.78
CA ARG A 149 5.72 -0.46 -0.75
C ARG A 149 6.12 0.40 0.44
N LYS A 150 5.77 -0.03 1.64
CA LYS A 150 6.14 0.67 2.88
C LYS A 150 7.64 0.93 2.90
N MET A 151 8.01 2.20 2.89
CA MET A 151 9.40 2.62 2.77
C MET A 151 10.21 2.26 4.01
N MET A 152 9.57 2.39 5.19
CA MET A 152 10.21 2.11 6.47
C MET A 152 9.32 1.20 7.33
N PRO A 153 9.52 -0.12 7.28
CA PRO A 153 8.90 -1.02 8.25
C PRO A 153 9.26 -0.63 9.69
N THR A 154 8.31 -0.76 10.61
CA THR A 154 8.42 -0.27 11.98
C THR A 154 8.99 -1.35 12.91
N ALA A 155 10.04 -1.02 13.67
CA ALA A 155 10.61 -1.88 14.72
C ALA A 155 10.85 -3.33 14.23
N LEU A 156 10.18 -4.34 14.82
CA LEU A 156 10.33 -5.75 14.49
C LEU A 156 9.82 -6.13 13.11
N GLU A 157 8.98 -5.31 12.46
CA GLU A 157 8.59 -5.52 11.08
C GLU A 157 9.81 -5.63 10.14
N ARG A 158 10.91 -4.95 10.47
CA ARG A 158 12.19 -4.97 9.72
C ARG A 158 12.85 -6.36 9.65
N VAL A 159 12.47 -7.26 10.54
CA VAL A 159 12.95 -8.66 10.52
C VAL A 159 12.21 -9.47 9.47
N ILE A 160 11.02 -9.00 9.05
CA ILE A 160 10.08 -9.76 8.23
C ILE A 160 9.94 -9.14 6.85
N TRP A 161 9.84 -7.80 6.77
CA TRP A 161 9.55 -7.08 5.54
C TRP A 161 10.75 -6.30 5.04
N GLY A 162 10.90 -6.31 3.72
CA GLY A 162 11.84 -5.44 3.01
C GLY A 162 11.40 -3.98 3.04
N PHE A 163 12.36 -3.10 2.83
CA PHE A 163 12.13 -1.66 2.69
C PHE A 163 11.63 -1.35 1.29
N GLY A 164 10.61 -0.50 1.20
CA GLY A 164 10.24 0.13 -0.05
C GLY A 164 11.28 1.15 -0.50
N ASP A 165 11.08 1.68 -1.69
CA ASP A 165 11.93 2.70 -2.29
C ASP A 165 11.10 3.79 -2.98
N GLY A 166 11.77 4.82 -3.50
CA GLY A 166 11.11 5.96 -4.13
C GLY A 166 10.41 5.63 -5.46
N SER A 167 10.68 4.47 -6.07
CA SER A 167 10.04 4.05 -7.32
C SER A 167 8.58 3.70 -7.13
N THR A 168 8.18 3.35 -5.90
CA THR A 168 6.82 3.01 -5.53
C THR A 168 6.17 4.07 -4.62
N LEU A 169 6.43 5.33 -4.85
CA LEU A 169 5.79 6.46 -4.17
C LEU A 169 4.89 7.24 -5.16
N PRO A 170 3.75 6.67 -5.56
CA PRO A 170 2.91 7.25 -6.60
C PRO A 170 1.88 8.24 -6.08
N VAL A 171 1.47 9.13 -6.98
CA VAL A 171 0.21 9.85 -6.93
C VAL A 171 -0.51 9.60 -8.25
N TYR A 172 -1.74 9.13 -8.21
CA TYR A 172 -2.53 8.77 -9.38
C TYR A 172 -3.63 9.77 -9.63
N ASP A 173 -3.74 10.25 -10.87
CA ASP A 173 -4.91 11.01 -11.32
C ASP A 173 -6.09 10.05 -11.52
N THR A 174 -7.21 10.38 -10.87
CA THR A 174 -8.43 9.57 -10.94
C THR A 174 -9.66 10.44 -11.12
N THR A 175 -10.80 9.80 -11.40
CA THR A 175 -12.09 10.51 -11.55
C THR A 175 -12.58 11.17 -10.26
N ILE A 176 -12.06 10.75 -9.10
CA ILE A 176 -12.38 11.32 -7.79
C ILE A 176 -11.31 12.28 -7.27
N GLY A 177 -10.29 12.58 -8.05
CA GLY A 177 -9.15 13.39 -7.70
C GLY A 177 -7.85 12.59 -7.64
N ARG A 178 -6.81 13.20 -7.13
CA ARG A 178 -5.49 12.58 -7.02
C ARG A 178 -5.40 11.71 -5.77
N LEU A 179 -5.02 10.45 -5.98
CA LEU A 179 -4.88 9.46 -4.91
C LEU A 179 -3.41 9.12 -4.67
N GLY A 180 -3.00 9.24 -3.42
CA GLY A 180 -1.75 8.72 -2.87
C GLY A 180 -2.01 8.14 -1.48
N ALA A 181 -1.16 7.25 -1.01
CA ALA A 181 -1.27 6.69 0.33
C ALA A 181 0.09 6.47 0.97
N LEU A 182 0.11 6.57 2.28
CA LEU A 182 1.24 6.24 3.16
C LEU A 182 0.77 5.23 4.20
N ILE A 183 1.66 4.33 4.59
CA ILE A 183 1.34 3.21 5.47
C ILE A 183 1.84 3.50 6.89
N CYS A 184 0.92 3.52 7.87
CA CYS A 184 1.22 3.56 9.30
C CYS A 184 2.11 4.77 9.69
N TRP A 185 3.28 4.53 10.29
CA TRP A 185 4.22 5.56 10.74
C TRP A 185 4.87 6.38 9.62
N GLU A 186 4.73 5.97 8.36
CA GLU A 186 5.12 6.82 7.23
C GLU A 186 4.42 8.19 7.27
N ASN A 187 3.22 8.24 7.83
CA ASN A 187 2.49 9.48 8.07
C ASN A 187 3.19 10.44 9.05
N ARG A 188 4.17 9.95 9.79
CA ARG A 188 5.04 10.74 10.67
C ARG A 188 6.39 11.10 10.04
N MET A 189 6.62 10.76 8.78
CA MET A 189 7.82 11.10 8.03
C MET A 189 7.56 12.39 7.21
N PRO A 190 8.01 13.58 7.68
CA PRO A 190 7.66 14.86 7.03
C PRO A 190 8.12 14.93 5.58
N LEU A 191 9.35 14.48 5.30
CA LEU A 191 9.91 14.51 3.93
C LEU A 191 9.14 13.61 2.97
N LEU A 192 8.66 12.46 3.43
CA LEU A 192 7.87 11.54 2.63
C LEU A 192 6.50 12.15 2.27
N ARG A 193 5.85 12.79 3.23
CA ARG A 193 4.61 13.54 2.98
C ARG A 193 4.85 14.70 2.01
N THR A 194 5.92 15.45 2.21
CA THR A 194 6.30 16.55 1.32
C THR A 194 6.58 16.05 -0.10
N ALA A 195 7.21 14.86 -0.25
CA ALA A 195 7.42 14.24 -1.55
C ALA A 195 6.10 13.95 -2.29
N LEU A 196 5.08 13.45 -1.58
CA LEU A 196 3.74 13.27 -2.16
C LEU A 196 3.10 14.62 -2.54
N TYR A 197 3.20 15.62 -1.68
CA TYR A 197 2.67 16.96 -1.97
C TYR A 197 3.36 17.59 -3.19
N ALA A 198 4.68 17.42 -3.32
CA ALA A 198 5.44 17.91 -4.47
C ALA A 198 5.06 17.21 -5.79
N LYS A 199 4.49 16.00 -5.73
CA LYS A 199 3.89 15.31 -6.87
C LYS A 199 2.45 15.78 -7.17
N ASP A 200 2.12 16.98 -6.71
CA ASP A 200 0.86 17.65 -7.00
C ASP A 200 -0.38 17.01 -6.35
N PHE A 201 -0.18 16.38 -5.19
CA PHE A 201 -1.29 15.94 -4.33
C PHE A 201 -2.18 17.10 -3.86
N GLY A 202 -1.84 18.31 -4.29
CA GLY A 202 -2.35 19.56 -3.79
C GLY A 202 -3.80 19.92 -4.12
N GLU A 203 -4.45 19.28 -5.10
CA GLU A 203 -5.82 19.68 -5.46
C GLU A 203 -6.86 19.32 -4.38
N ILE A 204 -6.71 18.20 -3.70
CA ILE A 204 -7.62 17.83 -2.59
C ILE A 204 -7.39 18.74 -1.38
N VAL A 205 -6.16 19.16 -1.15
CA VAL A 205 -5.81 20.09 -0.08
C VAL A 205 -6.29 21.49 -0.41
N ARG A 206 -6.21 21.95 -1.67
CA ARG A 206 -6.73 23.24 -2.13
C ARG A 206 -8.22 23.42 -1.84
N ALA A 207 -9.03 22.41 -2.15
CA ALA A 207 -10.46 22.49 -1.99
C ALA A 207 -10.90 22.63 -0.52
N LYS A 208 -10.08 22.17 0.42
CA LYS A 208 -10.47 22.08 1.84
C LYS A 208 -9.87 23.15 2.74
N PHE A 209 -8.70 23.71 2.38
CA PHE A 209 -7.93 24.55 3.29
C PHE A 209 -7.46 25.89 2.70
N ASP A 210 -7.85 26.23 1.48
CA ASP A 210 -7.40 27.45 0.80
C ASP A 210 -5.86 27.59 0.80
N PHE A 211 -5.15 26.45 0.72
CA PHE A 211 -3.71 26.41 0.68
C PHE A 211 -3.21 26.70 -0.73
N ASP A 212 -2.38 27.71 -0.88
CA ASP A 212 -1.61 27.92 -2.09
C ASP A 212 -0.49 26.88 -2.18
N VAL A 213 -0.81 25.73 -2.79
CA VAL A 213 0.11 24.61 -2.91
C VAL A 213 1.14 24.85 -4.02
N VAL A 214 0.94 25.85 -4.87
CA VAL A 214 1.75 26.05 -6.08
C VAL A 214 2.96 26.96 -5.88
N GLY A 215 3.04 27.70 -4.80
CA GLY A 215 4.16 28.63 -4.77
C GLY A 215 4.57 29.23 -3.45
N HIS A 216 3.67 29.67 -2.61
CA HIS A 216 4.05 30.52 -1.48
C HIS A 216 4.67 29.75 -0.30
N TYR A 217 4.27 28.52 -0.08
CA TYR A 217 4.76 27.71 1.05
C TYR A 217 5.79 26.65 0.66
N ALA A 218 5.88 26.29 -0.60
CA ALA A 218 6.84 25.29 -1.05
C ALA A 218 8.27 25.84 -1.15
N ARG A 219 8.44 27.15 -1.35
CA ARG A 219 9.76 27.81 -1.47
C ARG A 219 10.77 27.00 -2.28
N PRO A 220 10.48 26.65 -3.54
CA PRO A 220 11.39 25.87 -4.38
C PRO A 220 12.68 26.63 -4.71
N ASP A 221 12.68 27.94 -4.49
CA ASP A 221 13.84 28.80 -4.56
C ASP A 221 14.85 28.59 -3.43
N VAL A 222 14.35 28.09 -2.27
CA VAL A 222 15.15 27.86 -1.05
C VAL A 222 15.24 26.36 -0.72
N LEU A 223 14.17 25.62 -0.94
CA LEU A 223 14.07 24.21 -0.57
C LEU A 223 13.99 23.34 -1.83
N LYS A 224 14.90 22.38 -1.95
CA LYS A 224 14.90 21.38 -3.01
C LYS A 224 14.72 19.99 -2.41
N LEU A 225 13.66 19.30 -2.82
CA LEU A 225 13.45 17.91 -2.50
C LEU A 225 13.85 17.06 -3.71
N THR A 226 14.75 16.11 -3.51
CA THR A 226 15.11 15.10 -4.51
C THR A 226 14.70 13.73 -3.97
N VAL A 227 13.91 13.00 -4.75
CA VAL A 227 13.52 11.62 -4.44
C VAL A 227 14.36 10.68 -5.29
N ASN A 228 15.03 9.72 -4.65
CA ASN A 228 15.66 8.63 -5.38
C ASN A 228 14.58 7.63 -5.78
N ASP A 229 14.23 7.57 -7.05
CA ASP A 229 13.20 6.71 -7.62
C ASP A 229 13.76 5.43 -8.26
N HIS A 230 15.05 5.14 -8.05
CA HIS A 230 15.63 3.89 -8.50
C HIS A 230 15.06 2.72 -7.70
N PRO A 231 14.53 1.68 -8.36
CA PRO A 231 13.98 0.53 -7.67
C PRO A 231 15.08 -0.28 -6.98
N LEU A 232 14.79 -0.73 -5.75
CA LEU A 232 15.59 -1.74 -5.08
C LEU A 232 15.04 -3.11 -5.47
N ASN A 233 15.86 -3.92 -6.14
CA ASN A 233 15.43 -5.24 -6.55
C ASN A 233 15.26 -6.17 -5.35
N PRO A 234 14.19 -6.97 -5.29
CA PRO A 234 14.04 -8.01 -4.29
C PRO A 234 15.14 -9.08 -4.45
N VAL A 235 15.47 -9.75 -3.36
CA VAL A 235 16.43 -10.86 -3.42
C VAL A 235 15.85 -11.99 -4.26
N THR A 236 16.50 -12.27 -5.39
CA THR A 236 16.15 -13.37 -6.29
C THR A 236 17.39 -14.22 -6.54
N PHE A 237 17.21 -15.52 -6.71
CA PHE A 237 18.27 -16.39 -7.25
C PHE A 237 18.07 -16.48 -8.76
N SER A 238 19.03 -15.97 -9.53
CA SER A 238 19.10 -16.31 -10.94
C SER A 238 19.74 -17.70 -11.05
N SER A 239 19.05 -18.65 -11.66
CA SER A 239 19.63 -19.93 -12.09
C SER A 239 20.50 -19.76 -13.33
N GLY A 240 21.19 -18.64 -13.45
CA GLY A 240 22.13 -18.40 -14.52
C GLY A 240 23.44 -19.05 -14.18
N THR A 241 23.87 -20.02 -14.98
CA THR A 241 25.29 -20.33 -15.16
C THR A 241 25.98 -19.02 -15.51
N ALA A 242 26.62 -18.39 -14.54
CA ALA A 242 27.55 -17.32 -14.81
C ALA A 242 28.65 -17.93 -15.68
N ALA A 243 28.65 -17.64 -16.97
CA ALA A 243 29.80 -17.80 -17.79
C ALA A 243 30.88 -16.93 -17.13
N LEU A 244 31.86 -17.61 -16.52
CA LEU A 244 33.10 -16.98 -16.12
C LEU A 244 33.74 -16.47 -17.42
N GLU A 245 33.54 -15.21 -17.74
CA GLU A 245 34.36 -14.52 -18.72
C GLU A 245 35.79 -14.57 -18.19
N LYS A 246 36.57 -15.47 -18.79
CA LYS A 246 38.01 -15.42 -18.68
C LYS A 246 38.46 -14.08 -19.21
N LYS A 247 38.86 -13.18 -18.32
CA LYS A 247 39.73 -12.09 -18.71
C LYS A 247 41.02 -12.71 -19.18
N ASP A 248 41.19 -12.77 -20.49
CA ASP A 248 42.48 -13.07 -21.09
C ASP A 248 43.42 -11.97 -20.63
N SER A 249 44.44 -12.41 -19.93
CA SER A 249 45.64 -11.67 -19.63
C SER A 249 46.44 -11.54 -20.92
N GLU A 250 46.30 -10.44 -21.63
CA GLU A 250 47.30 -9.98 -22.58
C GLU A 250 47.74 -8.57 -22.21
N ASN A 251 48.92 -8.46 -21.65
CA ASN A 251 50.10 -7.73 -22.14
C ASN A 251 51.09 -7.51 -20.99
N VAL A 252 52.20 -8.22 -21.14
CA VAL A 252 53.62 -7.87 -20.89
C VAL A 252 53.93 -6.92 -19.73
#